data_a6ff312719349d97e54b8bf4560c818a
#
_entry.id   a6ff312719349d97e54b8bf4560c818a
#
_cell.length_a   1.000
_cell.length_b   1.000
_cell.length_c   1.000
_cell.angle_alpha   90.00
_cell.angle_beta   90.00
_cell.angle_gamma   90.00
#
_symmetry.space_group_name_H-M   'P 1'
#
loop_
_entity.id
_entity.type
_entity.pdbx_description
1 polymer ?
#
loop_
_entity_poly.entity_id
_entity_poly.type
_entity_poly.pdbx_seq_one_letter_code
_entity_poly.pdbx_strand_id
1 'polypeptide(L)'
;MMRRLSVSNLNAQRFKYMPFLGEWKRILGELERTGCWIIYGKEKNGKSTFALKLAKSLAKIEPVLYISAEEGTGSSYTKAVARAGITECDRNFHSWPFVSIADLRQEMKENRKCERIIFIDNLTVYTDIKAEDIIALIRDFPRTLFIFIAHEDDKGEPQGSPAVRAKQMAYAIFHVKGLAAFATVRGTGGERIDIDKDTADLVHGERKLTIDS
;
A
#
# COMPACT_ATOMS: atom_id res chain seq x y z
N MET A 1 -13.47 -8.57 27.35
CA MET A 1 -14.76 -7.85 27.39
C MET A 1 -14.70 -6.70 26.39
N MET A 2 -15.53 -6.67 25.34
CA MET A 2 -15.59 -5.53 24.38
C MET A 2 -16.15 -4.29 25.10
N ARG A 3 -15.37 -3.21 25.14
CA ARG A 3 -15.80 -1.94 25.75
C ARG A 3 -16.60 -1.13 24.74
N ARG A 4 -17.85 -0.79 25.07
CA ARG A 4 -18.66 0.17 24.32
C ARG A 4 -18.12 1.58 24.59
N LEU A 5 -17.99 2.39 23.53
CA LEU A 5 -17.52 3.76 23.64
C LEU A 5 -18.72 4.71 23.63
N SER A 6 -18.76 5.66 24.57
CA SER A 6 -19.68 6.80 24.50
C SER A 6 -19.23 7.81 23.44
N VAL A 7 -20.10 8.72 23.02
CA VAL A 7 -19.75 9.80 22.08
C VAL A 7 -18.61 10.65 22.65
N SER A 8 -18.61 10.93 23.96
CA SER A 8 -17.50 11.65 24.61
C SER A 8 -16.18 10.91 24.48
N ASN A 9 -16.17 9.58 24.67
CA ASN A 9 -14.97 8.75 24.48
C ASN A 9 -14.53 8.70 23.02
N LEU A 10 -15.45 8.71 22.05
CA LEU A 10 -15.13 8.78 20.63
C LEU A 10 -14.45 10.11 20.29
N ASN A 11 -15.00 11.22 20.76
CA ASN A 11 -14.46 12.56 20.53
C ASN A 11 -13.09 12.79 21.24
N ALA A 12 -12.82 12.05 22.29
CA ALA A 12 -11.55 12.08 23.00
C ALA A 12 -10.45 11.23 22.35
N GLN A 13 -10.78 10.43 21.32
CA GLN A 13 -9.79 9.62 20.60
C GLN A 13 -8.82 10.52 19.82
N ARG A 14 -7.54 10.18 19.88
CA ARG A 14 -6.51 10.88 19.12
C ARG A 14 -5.96 9.92 18.07
N PHE A 15 -6.04 10.31 16.82
CA PHE A 15 -5.52 9.57 15.69
C PHE A 15 -4.16 10.14 15.26
N LYS A 16 -3.27 9.26 14.80
CA LYS A 16 -2.01 9.66 14.19
C LYS A 16 -2.15 9.61 12.68
N TYR A 17 -1.97 10.75 12.04
CA TYR A 17 -2.03 10.86 10.58
C TYR A 17 -0.65 10.79 9.96
N MET A 18 -0.58 10.37 8.69
CA MET A 18 0.63 10.43 7.89
C MET A 18 1.01 11.89 7.64
N PRO A 19 2.25 12.31 7.96
CA PRO A 19 2.70 13.69 7.75
C PRO A 19 3.12 13.89 6.29
N PHE A 20 2.20 13.63 5.37
CA PHE A 20 2.44 13.87 3.95
C PHE A 20 2.68 15.34 3.65
N LEU A 21 3.56 15.60 2.67
CA LEU A 21 3.86 16.92 2.13
C LEU A 21 3.69 16.92 0.61
N GLY A 22 3.55 18.10 0.02
CA GLY A 22 3.48 18.28 -1.43
C GLY A 22 2.35 17.49 -2.08
N GLU A 23 2.66 16.83 -3.18
CA GLU A 23 1.70 16.06 -3.98
C GLU A 23 0.99 14.97 -3.19
N TRP A 24 1.69 14.23 -2.33
CA TRP A 24 1.07 13.20 -1.48
C TRP A 24 0.03 13.78 -0.52
N LYS A 25 0.28 14.94 0.08
CA LYS A 25 -0.70 15.61 0.96
C LYS A 25 -1.94 16.04 0.17
N ARG A 26 -1.73 16.58 -1.02
CA ARG A 26 -2.83 17.02 -1.90
C ARG A 26 -3.72 15.86 -2.33
N ILE A 27 -3.12 14.71 -2.72
CA ILE A 27 -3.85 13.54 -3.26
C ILE A 27 -4.46 12.70 -2.15
N LEU A 28 -3.70 12.43 -1.07
CA LEU A 28 -4.09 11.48 -0.04
C LEU A 28 -4.73 12.16 1.18
N GLY A 29 -4.58 13.48 1.31
CA GLY A 29 -5.13 14.21 2.45
C GLY A 29 -4.54 13.74 3.79
N GLU A 30 -5.43 13.52 4.75
CA GLU A 30 -5.09 13.05 6.10
C GLU A 30 -5.47 11.58 6.26
N LEU A 31 -4.52 10.69 5.96
CA LEU A 31 -4.68 9.25 6.19
C LEU A 31 -4.06 8.84 7.52
N GLU A 32 -4.76 7.97 8.23
CA GLU A 32 -4.21 7.35 9.43
C GLU A 32 -3.00 6.46 9.12
N ARG A 33 -2.07 6.38 10.08
CA ARG A 33 -0.85 5.54 9.96
C ARG A 33 -1.09 4.06 10.15
N THR A 34 -2.35 3.63 10.11
CA THR A 34 -2.76 2.25 10.41
C THR A 34 -3.83 1.79 9.45
N GLY A 35 -4.14 0.50 9.48
CA GLY A 35 -5.20 -0.08 8.66
C GLY A 35 -4.71 -0.71 7.37
N CYS A 36 -5.40 -0.46 6.28
CA CYS A 36 -5.15 -1.15 5.01
C CYS A 36 -5.27 -0.21 3.83
N TRP A 37 -4.32 -0.32 2.89
CA TRP A 37 -4.38 0.24 1.54
C TRP A 37 -4.22 -0.87 0.52
N ILE A 38 -4.65 -0.63 -0.72
CA ILE A 38 -4.46 -1.57 -1.81
C ILE A 38 -3.98 -0.87 -3.08
N ILE A 39 -3.04 -1.51 -3.77
CA ILE A 39 -2.54 -1.16 -5.09
C ILE A 39 -2.90 -2.32 -6.01
N TYR A 40 -3.69 -2.10 -7.06
CA TYR A 40 -4.04 -3.17 -7.98
C TYR A 40 -4.09 -2.68 -9.43
N GLY A 41 -4.01 -3.59 -10.36
CA GLY A 41 -4.04 -3.31 -11.80
C GLY A 41 -3.51 -4.50 -12.61
N LYS A 42 -3.63 -4.44 -13.92
CA LYS A 42 -3.15 -5.49 -14.83
C LYS A 42 -1.63 -5.66 -14.74
N GLU A 43 -1.15 -6.81 -15.16
CA GLU A 43 0.29 -7.05 -15.28
C GLU A 43 0.97 -5.98 -16.15
N LYS A 44 2.25 -5.71 -15.85
CA LYS A 44 3.10 -4.76 -16.60
C LYS A 44 2.60 -3.31 -16.65
N ASN A 45 1.60 -2.93 -15.85
CA ASN A 45 1.12 -1.54 -15.76
C ASN A 45 1.88 -0.67 -14.77
N GLY A 46 2.93 -1.18 -14.10
CA GLY A 46 3.79 -0.41 -13.21
C GLY A 46 3.43 -0.50 -11.73
N LYS A 47 2.62 -1.48 -11.28
CA LYS A 47 2.23 -1.66 -9.87
C LYS A 47 3.42 -1.67 -8.91
N SER A 48 4.40 -2.58 -9.13
CA SER A 48 5.57 -2.71 -8.25
C SER A 48 6.45 -1.45 -8.30
N THR A 49 6.56 -0.79 -9.46
CA THR A 49 7.26 0.50 -9.58
C THR A 49 6.58 1.57 -8.72
N PHE A 50 5.25 1.67 -8.80
CA PHE A 50 4.48 2.59 -7.97
C PHE A 50 4.61 2.26 -6.48
N ALA A 51 4.46 0.98 -6.13
CA ALA A 51 4.57 0.50 -4.75
C ALA A 51 5.95 0.81 -4.15
N LEU A 52 7.04 0.61 -4.88
CA LEU A 52 8.39 0.94 -4.43
C LEU A 52 8.61 2.45 -4.27
N LYS A 53 8.10 3.29 -5.19
CA LYS A 53 8.13 4.75 -5.05
C LYS A 53 7.35 5.22 -3.82
N LEU A 54 6.18 4.64 -3.57
CA LEU A 54 5.38 4.91 -2.37
C LEU A 54 6.10 4.44 -1.11
N ALA A 55 6.66 3.24 -1.12
CA ALA A 55 7.43 2.68 0.00
C ALA A 55 8.63 3.57 0.37
N LYS A 56 9.38 4.07 -0.63
CA LYS A 56 10.44 5.05 -0.43
C LYS A 56 9.95 6.32 0.28
N SER A 57 8.80 6.82 -0.14
CA SER A 57 8.22 8.03 0.46
C SER A 57 7.77 7.78 1.90
N LEU A 58 7.19 6.61 2.18
CA LEU A 58 6.77 6.20 3.52
C LEU A 58 7.95 5.88 4.44
N ALA A 59 9.06 5.34 3.91
CA ALA A 59 10.29 5.07 4.66
C ALA A 59 10.94 6.33 5.25
N LYS A 60 10.62 7.52 4.71
CA LYS A 60 11.01 8.79 5.32
C LYS A 60 10.23 9.12 6.60
N ILE A 61 9.10 8.45 6.82
CA ILE A 61 8.18 8.70 7.94
C ILE A 61 8.36 7.65 9.02
N GLU A 62 8.32 6.38 8.65
CA GLU A 62 8.44 5.22 9.55
C GLU A 62 9.12 4.05 8.82
N PRO A 63 9.71 3.08 9.55
CA PRO A 63 10.29 1.88 8.95
C PRO A 63 9.25 1.10 8.13
N VAL A 64 9.69 0.67 6.95
CA VAL A 64 8.92 -0.06 5.95
C VAL A 64 9.53 -1.45 5.75
N LEU A 65 8.71 -2.48 5.81
CA LEU A 65 9.02 -3.82 5.32
C LEU A 65 8.32 -4.04 3.98
N TYR A 66 9.08 -4.37 2.95
CA TYR A 66 8.56 -4.73 1.64
C TYR A 66 8.74 -6.22 1.39
N ILE A 67 7.64 -6.97 1.35
CA ILE A 67 7.65 -8.40 1.08
C ILE A 67 7.45 -8.58 -0.43
N SER A 68 8.54 -8.94 -1.13
CA SER A 68 8.54 -9.25 -2.56
C SER A 68 8.21 -10.74 -2.76
N ALA A 69 6.93 -11.08 -2.59
CA ALA A 69 6.51 -12.47 -2.59
C ALA A 69 6.51 -13.10 -4.00
N GLU A 70 6.27 -12.31 -5.04
CA GLU A 70 6.24 -12.78 -6.42
C GLU A 70 7.65 -12.92 -7.02
N GLU A 71 8.48 -11.88 -6.90
CA GLU A 71 9.81 -11.84 -7.53
C GLU A 71 10.95 -12.31 -6.60
N GLY A 72 10.69 -12.38 -5.30
CA GLY A 72 11.73 -12.57 -4.30
C GLY A 72 12.69 -11.38 -4.23
N THR A 73 13.88 -11.58 -3.68
CA THR A 73 14.92 -10.53 -3.52
C THR A 73 16.07 -10.70 -4.52
N GLY A 74 15.78 -11.27 -5.69
CA GLY A 74 16.78 -11.53 -6.73
C GLY A 74 17.15 -10.28 -7.55
N SER A 75 17.91 -10.50 -8.64
CA SER A 75 18.45 -9.44 -9.51
C SER A 75 17.39 -8.50 -10.10
N SER A 76 16.23 -9.04 -10.51
CA SER A 76 15.12 -8.24 -11.05
C SER A 76 14.61 -7.24 -10.03
N TYR A 77 14.30 -7.73 -8.82
CA TYR A 77 13.85 -6.91 -7.71
C TYR A 77 14.88 -5.84 -7.30
N THR A 78 16.16 -6.24 -7.16
CA THR A 78 17.23 -5.29 -6.82
C THR A 78 17.33 -4.13 -7.83
N LYS A 79 17.20 -4.45 -9.13
CA LYS A 79 17.16 -3.41 -10.18
C LYS A 79 15.89 -2.53 -10.09
N ALA A 80 14.75 -3.11 -9.70
CA ALA A 80 13.51 -2.34 -9.51
C ALA A 80 13.64 -1.39 -8.31
N VAL A 81 14.20 -1.83 -7.20
CA VAL A 81 14.51 -1.02 -6.02
C VAL A 81 15.43 0.16 -6.40
N ALA A 82 16.51 -0.11 -7.14
CA ALA A 82 17.42 0.95 -7.61
C ALA A 82 16.72 1.94 -8.54
N ARG A 83 15.89 1.48 -9.50
CA ARG A 83 15.11 2.36 -10.38
C ARG A 83 14.09 3.21 -9.62
N ALA A 84 13.53 2.72 -8.51
CA ALA A 84 12.69 3.51 -7.63
C ALA A 84 13.50 4.57 -6.84
N GLY A 85 14.82 4.56 -6.98
CA GLY A 85 15.74 5.47 -6.32
C GLY A 85 15.96 5.15 -4.85
N ILE A 86 15.62 3.93 -4.40
CA ILE A 86 15.93 3.45 -3.05
C ILE A 86 17.40 3.06 -3.03
N THR A 87 18.14 3.61 -2.07
CA THR A 87 19.59 3.47 -1.94
C THR A 87 19.97 3.02 -0.54
N GLU A 88 21.24 2.77 -0.31
CA GLU A 88 21.79 2.43 1.02
C GLU A 88 21.55 3.52 2.08
N CYS A 89 21.21 4.76 1.64
CA CYS A 89 20.85 5.85 2.55
C CYS A 89 19.42 5.70 3.12
N ASP A 90 18.57 4.90 2.50
CA ASP A 90 17.17 4.67 2.94
C ASP A 90 17.09 3.60 4.03
N ARG A 91 17.72 3.86 5.19
CA ARG A 91 17.91 2.92 6.31
C ARG A 91 16.61 2.36 6.92
N ASN A 92 15.49 2.98 6.63
CA ASN A 92 14.18 2.53 7.10
C ASN A 92 13.45 1.66 6.08
N PHE A 93 14.09 1.29 4.96
CA PHE A 93 13.51 0.40 3.97
C PHE A 93 14.15 -0.99 4.08
N HIS A 94 13.35 -1.98 4.41
CA HIS A 94 13.77 -3.38 4.51
C HIS A 94 12.99 -4.23 3.53
N SER A 95 13.61 -5.32 3.05
CA SER A 95 12.98 -6.24 2.10
C SER A 95 13.03 -7.66 2.60
N TRP A 96 11.93 -8.38 2.40
CA TRP A 96 11.88 -9.83 2.55
C TRP A 96 11.51 -10.50 1.23
N PRO A 97 11.99 -11.74 0.98
CA PRO A 97 11.43 -12.60 -0.06
C PRO A 97 10.03 -13.06 0.36
N PHE A 98 9.50 -14.08 -0.35
CA PHE A 98 8.26 -14.71 0.07
C PHE A 98 8.32 -15.17 1.54
N VAL A 99 7.30 -14.83 2.29
CA VAL A 99 7.05 -15.31 3.65
C VAL A 99 5.56 -15.62 3.77
N SER A 100 5.19 -16.73 4.40
CA SER A 100 3.77 -17.04 4.61
C SER A 100 3.11 -16.01 5.53
N ILE A 101 1.80 -15.82 5.37
CA ILE A 101 1.06 -14.91 6.27
C ILE A 101 1.11 -15.40 7.73
N ALA A 102 1.21 -16.72 7.94
CA ALA A 102 1.36 -17.30 9.27
C ALA A 102 2.71 -16.92 9.91
N ASP A 103 3.82 -17.05 9.16
CA ASP A 103 5.15 -16.69 9.64
C ASP A 103 5.28 -15.17 9.85
N LEU A 104 4.72 -14.36 8.94
CA LEU A 104 4.65 -12.91 9.13
C LEU A 104 3.92 -12.56 10.42
N ARG A 105 2.78 -13.18 10.70
CA ARG A 105 2.02 -12.96 11.95
C ARG A 105 2.80 -13.39 13.19
N GLN A 106 3.54 -14.48 13.10
CA GLN A 106 4.40 -14.93 14.20
C GLN A 106 5.52 -13.92 14.47
N GLU A 107 6.26 -13.51 13.44
CA GLU A 107 7.30 -12.49 13.54
C GLU A 107 6.76 -11.20 14.17
N MET A 108 5.62 -10.69 13.68
CA MET A 108 5.01 -9.47 14.21
C MET A 108 4.56 -9.58 15.68
N LYS A 109 4.27 -10.78 16.18
CA LYS A 109 3.93 -11.03 17.59
C LYS A 109 5.17 -11.08 18.48
N GLU A 110 6.23 -11.72 17.99
CA GLU A 110 7.45 -11.98 18.75
C GLU A 110 8.40 -10.78 18.71
N ASN A 111 8.51 -10.12 17.56
CA ASN A 111 9.39 -8.98 17.34
C ASN A 111 8.64 -7.66 17.50
N ARG A 112 8.75 -7.05 18.69
CA ARG A 112 8.16 -5.72 18.98
C ARG A 112 8.76 -4.58 18.15
N LYS A 113 9.88 -4.82 17.47
CA LYS A 113 10.54 -3.84 16.59
C LYS A 113 10.19 -4.06 15.12
N CYS A 114 9.28 -5.01 14.81
CA CYS A 114 8.79 -5.19 13.45
C CYS A 114 8.23 -3.87 12.90
N GLU A 115 8.45 -3.66 11.63
CA GLU A 115 8.07 -2.45 10.91
C GLU A 115 6.55 -2.24 10.98
N ARG A 116 6.14 -0.97 11.03
CA ARG A 116 4.72 -0.61 11.11
C ARG A 116 4.07 -0.35 9.77
N ILE A 117 4.84 -0.32 8.71
CA ILE A 117 4.33 -0.21 7.34
C ILE A 117 4.81 -1.45 6.60
N ILE A 118 3.89 -2.29 6.18
CA ILE A 118 4.20 -3.58 5.55
C ILE A 118 3.54 -3.65 4.17
N PHE A 119 4.37 -3.76 3.14
CA PHE A 119 3.94 -4.04 1.77
C PHE A 119 3.96 -5.54 1.52
N ILE A 120 2.92 -6.05 0.86
CA ILE A 120 2.84 -7.47 0.44
C ILE A 120 2.61 -7.49 -1.08
N ASP A 121 3.68 -7.74 -1.81
CA ASP A 121 3.72 -7.77 -3.28
C ASP A 121 4.02 -9.17 -3.80
N ASN A 122 3.02 -9.95 -4.29
CA ASN A 122 1.63 -9.54 -4.35
C ASN A 122 0.73 -10.64 -3.73
N LEU A 123 -0.52 -10.29 -3.40
CA LEU A 123 -1.47 -11.22 -2.76
C LEU A 123 -1.85 -12.42 -3.65
N THR A 124 -1.74 -12.30 -4.97
CA THR A 124 -2.16 -13.37 -5.89
C THR A 124 -1.26 -14.61 -5.85
N VAL A 125 -0.05 -14.50 -5.33
CA VAL A 125 0.84 -15.66 -5.15
C VAL A 125 0.54 -16.49 -3.90
N TYR A 126 -0.27 -15.95 -2.99
CA TYR A 126 -0.70 -16.66 -1.78
C TYR A 126 -1.95 -17.49 -2.08
N THR A 127 -1.77 -18.77 -2.40
CA THR A 127 -2.87 -19.66 -2.79
C THR A 127 -3.63 -20.25 -1.61
N ASP A 128 -3.07 -20.18 -0.42
CA ASP A 128 -3.56 -20.81 0.81
C ASP A 128 -4.30 -19.87 1.76
N ILE A 129 -4.32 -18.55 1.45
CA ILE A 129 -4.99 -17.53 2.26
C ILE A 129 -6.42 -17.27 1.81
N LYS A 130 -7.26 -16.87 2.77
CA LYS A 130 -8.66 -16.52 2.59
C LYS A 130 -8.92 -15.05 2.93
N ALA A 131 -10.11 -14.57 2.58
CA ALA A 131 -10.54 -13.21 2.92
C ALA A 131 -10.49 -12.94 4.44
N GLU A 132 -10.77 -13.97 5.25
CA GLU A 132 -10.74 -13.91 6.72
C GLU A 132 -9.34 -13.68 7.27
N ASP A 133 -8.30 -14.18 6.59
CA ASP A 133 -6.90 -13.99 7.01
C ASP A 133 -6.48 -12.53 6.89
N ILE A 134 -6.96 -11.83 5.85
CA ILE A 134 -6.75 -10.38 5.69
C ILE A 134 -7.43 -9.61 6.83
N ILE A 135 -8.68 -9.95 7.16
CA ILE A 135 -9.40 -9.34 8.28
C ILE A 135 -8.65 -9.57 9.60
N ALA A 136 -8.20 -10.82 9.82
CA ALA A 136 -7.50 -11.19 11.03
C ALA A 136 -6.15 -10.46 11.14
N LEU A 137 -5.39 -10.35 10.04
CA LEU A 137 -4.12 -9.64 10.00
C LEU A 137 -4.29 -8.17 10.41
N ILE A 138 -5.22 -7.46 9.79
CA ILE A 138 -5.47 -6.04 10.09
C ILE A 138 -5.96 -5.85 11.53
N ARG A 139 -6.84 -6.73 12.02
CA ARG A 139 -7.42 -6.65 13.37
C ARG A 139 -6.40 -6.97 14.47
N ASP A 140 -5.56 -7.98 14.24
CA ASP A 140 -4.60 -8.43 15.26
C ASP A 140 -3.42 -7.46 15.41
N PHE A 141 -3.15 -6.66 14.37
CA PHE A 141 -2.08 -5.65 14.37
C PHE A 141 -2.61 -4.23 14.13
N PRO A 142 -3.42 -3.66 15.05
CA PRO A 142 -4.13 -2.39 14.85
C PRO A 142 -3.21 -1.15 14.80
N ARG A 143 -1.91 -1.33 14.98
CA ARG A 143 -0.91 -0.25 14.89
C ARG A 143 -0.08 -0.31 13.62
N THR A 144 -0.40 -1.22 12.71
CA THR A 144 0.32 -1.46 11.46
C THR A 144 -0.52 -0.97 10.29
N LEU A 145 0.13 -0.39 9.31
CA LEU A 145 -0.42 -0.13 7.99
C LEU A 145 -0.01 -1.25 7.05
N PHE A 146 -0.97 -1.99 6.54
CA PHE A 146 -0.75 -3.00 5.50
C PHE A 146 -1.06 -2.40 4.13
N ILE A 147 -0.15 -2.55 3.19
CA ILE A 147 -0.31 -2.11 1.80
C ILE A 147 -0.21 -3.35 0.92
N PHE A 148 -1.36 -3.80 0.44
CA PHE A 148 -1.45 -4.99 -0.38
C PHE A 148 -1.33 -4.62 -1.85
N ILE A 149 -0.58 -5.42 -2.60
CA ILE A 149 -0.51 -5.33 -4.05
C ILE A 149 -1.23 -6.56 -4.63
N ALA A 150 -2.00 -6.38 -5.71
CA ALA A 150 -2.73 -7.47 -6.34
C ALA A 150 -2.82 -7.27 -7.86
N HIS A 151 -2.98 -8.37 -8.59
CA HIS A 151 -3.39 -8.31 -9.99
C HIS A 151 -4.86 -7.92 -10.11
N GLU A 152 -5.22 -7.42 -11.28
CA GLU A 152 -6.58 -7.12 -11.70
C GLU A 152 -7.13 -8.29 -12.50
N ASP A 153 -8.37 -8.67 -12.26
CA ASP A 153 -9.10 -9.65 -13.05
C ASP A 153 -9.69 -9.03 -14.33
N ASP A 154 -10.36 -9.86 -15.14
CA ASP A 154 -10.98 -9.43 -16.40
C ASP A 154 -12.17 -8.47 -16.21
N LYS A 155 -12.69 -8.34 -14.97
CA LYS A 155 -13.79 -7.44 -14.62
C LYS A 155 -13.31 -6.09 -14.10
N GLY A 156 -11.99 -5.89 -14.01
CA GLY A 156 -11.40 -4.66 -13.46
C GLY A 156 -11.37 -4.61 -11.94
N GLU A 157 -11.50 -5.76 -11.27
CA GLU A 157 -11.45 -5.90 -9.82
C GLU A 157 -10.16 -6.60 -9.36
N PRO A 158 -9.71 -6.43 -8.10
CA PRO A 158 -8.57 -7.18 -7.59
C PRO A 158 -8.81 -8.68 -7.64
N GLN A 159 -7.85 -9.42 -8.16
CA GLN A 159 -7.94 -10.86 -8.35
C GLN A 159 -7.87 -11.64 -7.04
N GLY A 160 -8.88 -12.47 -6.80
CA GLY A 160 -8.97 -13.36 -5.65
C GLY A 160 -9.65 -12.74 -4.42
N SER A 161 -10.28 -13.60 -3.61
CA SER A 161 -11.08 -13.15 -2.47
C SER A 161 -10.29 -12.38 -1.39
N PRO A 162 -9.00 -12.68 -1.12
CA PRO A 162 -8.19 -11.88 -0.21
C PRO A 162 -7.99 -10.44 -0.70
N ALA A 163 -7.69 -10.26 -2.00
CA ALA A 163 -7.47 -8.94 -2.60
C ALA A 163 -8.77 -8.12 -2.68
N VAL A 164 -9.90 -8.75 -3.02
CA VAL A 164 -11.22 -8.12 -2.96
C VAL A 164 -11.52 -7.67 -1.52
N ARG A 165 -11.23 -8.50 -0.52
CA ARG A 165 -11.43 -8.14 0.88
C ARG A 165 -10.52 -6.97 1.31
N ALA A 166 -9.25 -6.98 0.90
CA ALA A 166 -8.34 -5.87 1.15
C ALA A 166 -8.89 -4.56 0.56
N LYS A 167 -9.42 -4.58 -0.68
CA LYS A 167 -10.05 -3.40 -1.31
C LYS A 167 -11.25 -2.89 -0.52
N GLN A 168 -12.12 -3.78 -0.03
CA GLN A 168 -13.29 -3.41 0.76
C GLN A 168 -12.94 -2.74 2.09
N MET A 169 -11.79 -3.11 2.68
CA MET A 169 -11.31 -2.57 3.96
C MET A 169 -10.40 -1.35 3.78
N ALA A 170 -9.91 -1.10 2.58
CA ALA A 170 -8.90 -0.09 2.32
C ALA A 170 -9.39 1.35 2.61
N TYR A 171 -8.53 2.14 3.23
CA TYR A 171 -8.68 3.59 3.36
C TYR A 171 -8.21 4.33 2.12
N ALA A 172 -7.17 3.79 1.43
CA ALA A 172 -6.71 4.28 0.14
C ALA A 172 -6.63 3.11 -0.86
N ILE A 173 -7.13 3.35 -2.05
CA ILE A 173 -7.16 2.41 -3.17
C ILE A 173 -6.41 3.07 -4.32
N PHE A 174 -5.41 2.38 -4.87
CA PHE A 174 -4.65 2.82 -6.03
C PHE A 174 -4.88 1.85 -7.18
N HIS A 175 -5.67 2.27 -8.17
CA HIS A 175 -5.83 1.51 -9.41
C HIS A 175 -4.75 1.93 -10.40
N VAL A 176 -3.84 1.01 -10.71
CA VAL A 176 -2.70 1.26 -11.60
C VAL A 176 -3.02 0.81 -13.01
N LYS A 177 -2.99 1.76 -13.95
CA LYS A 177 -3.32 1.54 -15.35
C LYS A 177 -2.48 2.47 -16.23
N GLY A 178 -1.87 1.94 -17.30
CA GLY A 178 -1.11 2.72 -18.27
C GLY A 178 -0.04 3.62 -17.64
N LEU A 179 0.76 3.05 -16.72
CA LEU A 179 1.82 3.74 -15.97
C LEU A 179 1.35 5.00 -15.19
N ALA A 180 0.07 5.01 -14.78
CA ALA A 180 -0.49 5.95 -13.83
C ALA A 180 -1.23 5.19 -12.70
N ALA A 181 -1.24 5.75 -11.50
CA ALA A 181 -2.04 5.29 -10.38
C ALA A 181 -3.19 6.27 -10.13
N PHE A 182 -4.41 5.77 -10.10
CA PHE A 182 -5.61 6.54 -9.79
C PHE A 182 -5.99 6.30 -8.34
N ALA A 183 -5.83 7.33 -7.51
CA ALA A 183 -6.02 7.23 -6.08
C ALA A 183 -7.49 7.53 -5.72
N THR A 184 -8.12 6.62 -4.99
CA THR A 184 -9.41 6.83 -4.32
C THR A 184 -9.19 6.71 -2.82
N VAL A 185 -9.47 7.78 -2.10
CA VAL A 185 -9.37 7.86 -0.64
C VAL A 185 -10.78 8.07 -0.06
N ARG A 186 -11.06 7.57 1.13
CA ARG A 186 -12.38 7.79 1.76
C ARG A 186 -12.68 9.29 1.86
N GLY A 187 -13.72 9.73 1.14
CA GLY A 187 -14.17 11.12 1.11
C GLY A 187 -13.56 11.98 -0.01
N THR A 188 -12.52 11.50 -0.70
CA THR A 188 -11.90 12.14 -1.87
C THR A 188 -11.51 11.08 -2.87
N GLY A 189 -11.43 11.38 -4.15
CA GLY A 189 -11.04 10.35 -5.10
C GLY A 189 -10.77 10.86 -6.50
N GLY A 190 -10.18 9.98 -7.32
CA GLY A 190 -10.02 10.19 -8.75
C GLY A 190 -8.74 10.94 -9.17
N GLU A 191 -7.85 11.26 -8.25
CA GLU A 191 -6.60 11.92 -8.62
C GLU A 191 -5.58 10.94 -9.22
N ARG A 192 -4.95 11.39 -10.30
CA ARG A 192 -3.92 10.64 -11.03
C ARG A 192 -2.52 10.97 -10.50
N ILE A 193 -1.74 9.93 -10.26
CA ILE A 193 -0.30 10.00 -9.93
C ILE A 193 0.47 9.34 -11.06
N ASP A 194 1.32 10.08 -11.74
CA ASP A 194 2.09 9.55 -12.87
C ASP A 194 3.26 8.70 -12.36
N ILE A 195 3.32 7.44 -12.80
CA ILE A 195 4.45 6.54 -12.55
C ILE A 195 5.56 6.84 -13.54
N ASP A 196 5.19 7.01 -14.81
CA ASP A 196 6.00 7.53 -15.91
C ASP A 196 5.15 8.55 -16.65
N LYS A 197 5.56 9.83 -16.60
CA LYS A 197 4.73 10.93 -17.07
C LYS A 197 4.45 10.83 -18.57
N ASP A 198 5.48 10.56 -19.36
CA ASP A 198 5.34 10.58 -20.83
C ASP A 198 4.39 9.47 -21.30
N THR A 199 4.54 8.27 -20.76
CA THR A 199 3.63 7.16 -21.06
C THR A 199 2.24 7.39 -20.50
N ALA A 200 2.11 7.93 -19.29
CA ALA A 200 0.83 8.23 -18.68
C ALA A 200 0.06 9.29 -19.48
N ASP A 201 0.73 10.33 -19.96
CA ASP A 201 0.13 11.38 -20.81
C ASP A 201 -0.27 10.84 -22.18
N LEU A 202 0.51 9.92 -22.76
CA LEU A 202 0.16 9.26 -24.01
C LEU A 202 -1.11 8.41 -23.89
N VAL A 203 -1.28 7.69 -22.77
CA VAL A 203 -2.40 6.78 -22.55
C VAL A 203 -3.66 7.50 -22.06
N HIS A 204 -3.51 8.51 -21.19
CA HIS A 204 -4.61 9.14 -20.47
C HIS A 204 -4.83 10.62 -20.82
N GLY A 205 -4.02 11.19 -21.72
CA GLY A 205 -3.98 12.61 -22.00
C GLY A 205 -3.20 13.40 -20.93
N GLU A 206 -2.88 14.64 -21.25
CA GLU A 206 -2.15 15.53 -20.33
C GLU A 206 -2.95 15.79 -19.05
N ARG A 207 -2.24 15.76 -17.92
CA ARG A 207 -2.83 16.05 -16.61
C ARG A 207 -3.08 17.56 -16.48
N LYS A 208 -4.33 17.96 -16.44
CA LYS A 208 -4.71 19.33 -16.08
C LYS A 208 -4.48 19.52 -14.58
N LEU A 209 -3.43 20.24 -14.20
CA LEU A 209 -3.25 20.67 -12.81
C LEU A 209 -4.32 21.73 -12.52
N THR A 210 -5.28 21.42 -11.67
CA THR A 210 -6.15 22.43 -11.08
C THR A 210 -5.28 23.24 -10.11
N ILE A 211 -4.94 24.45 -10.52
CA ILE A 211 -4.32 25.42 -9.61
C ILE A 211 -5.48 25.95 -8.77
N ASP A 212 -5.58 25.46 -7.54
CA ASP A 212 -6.46 26.09 -6.57
C ASP A 212 -5.93 27.51 -6.30
N SER A 213 -6.74 28.48 -6.71
CA SER A 213 -6.50 29.93 -6.50
C SER A 213 -6.90 30.35 -5.09
#